data_31aeb83cde779106f98dc2a875d55806
#
_entry.id   31aeb83cde779106f98dc2a875d55806
#
_cell.length_a   1.000
_cell.length_b   1.000
_cell.length_c   1.000
_cell.angle_alpha   90.00
_cell.angle_beta   90.00
_cell.angle_gamma   90.00
#
_symmetry.space_group_name_H-M   'P 1'
#
loop_
_entity.id
_entity.type
_entity.pdbx_description
1 polymer ?
#
loop_
_entity_poly.entity_id
_entity_poly.type
_entity_poly.pdbx_seq_one_letter_code
_entity_poly.pdbx_strand_id
1 'polypeptide(L)'
;MTLERWEVRQGLALYLDPSLLLANDAGFTGGRRGRARGLHYFLCLSVEGRQTDWVATSSRPAVGRARLLRKWGNRSWVEGDSYADQWQVWTVDIDVVRLVARTCDRSQRGARNYGDVDGLALIAA
;
A
#
# COMPACT_ATOMS: atom_id res chain seq x y z
N MET A 1 -3.42 -3.99 -17.89
CA MET A 1 -4.22 -2.73 -17.90
C MET A 1 -3.49 -1.66 -17.09
N THR A 2 -3.41 -0.47 -17.66
CA THR A 2 -2.76 0.66 -17.00
C THR A 2 -3.62 1.20 -15.87
N LEU A 3 -3.00 1.49 -14.73
CA LEU A 3 -3.68 2.13 -13.60
C LEU A 3 -3.98 3.60 -13.93
N GLU A 4 -5.24 3.98 -13.86
CA GLU A 4 -5.70 5.35 -14.07
C GLU A 4 -5.72 6.13 -12.74
N ARG A 5 -5.60 7.47 -12.81
CA ARG A 5 -5.64 8.30 -11.58
C ARG A 5 -6.91 8.08 -10.77
N TRP A 6 -8.06 7.98 -11.43
CA TRP A 6 -9.33 7.81 -10.72
C TRP A 6 -9.46 6.46 -9.99
N GLU A 7 -8.63 5.49 -10.34
CA GLU A 7 -8.58 4.20 -9.65
C GLU A 7 -7.79 4.29 -8.33
N VAL A 8 -6.92 5.29 -8.19
CA VAL A 8 -6.15 5.48 -6.95
C VAL A 8 -7.05 6.16 -5.93
N ARG A 9 -7.50 5.38 -4.98
CA ARG A 9 -8.46 5.81 -3.96
C ARG A 9 -8.26 5.03 -2.68
N GLN A 10 -8.85 5.51 -1.61
CA GLN A 10 -8.82 4.83 -0.31
C GLN A 10 -9.21 3.36 -0.46
N GLY A 11 -8.42 2.49 0.13
CA GLY A 11 -8.65 1.05 0.11
C GLY A 11 -7.98 0.30 -1.04
N LEU A 12 -7.50 0.99 -2.08
CA LEU A 12 -6.76 0.34 -3.17
C LEU A 12 -5.49 -0.32 -2.62
N ALA A 13 -5.26 -1.58 -2.99
CA ALA A 13 -4.05 -2.30 -2.66
C ALA A 13 -3.23 -2.57 -3.92
N LEU A 14 -1.98 -2.13 -3.93
CA LEU A 14 -1.06 -2.31 -5.05
C LEU A 14 0.23 -2.98 -4.56
N TYR A 15 0.75 -3.86 -5.39
CA TYR A 15 2.06 -4.49 -5.14
C TYR A 15 3.15 -3.55 -5.64
N LEU A 16 3.88 -2.92 -4.73
CA LEU A 16 4.85 -1.86 -5.03
C LEU A 16 6.22 -2.18 -4.44
N ASP A 17 7.25 -1.68 -5.12
CA ASP A 17 8.62 -1.74 -4.63
C ASP A 17 8.95 -0.44 -3.87
N PRO A 18 9.17 -0.49 -2.55
CA PRO A 18 9.48 0.72 -1.79
C PRO A 18 10.78 1.39 -2.22
N SER A 19 11.75 0.66 -2.73
CA SER A 19 12.98 1.25 -3.25
C SER A 19 12.73 2.15 -4.47
N LEU A 20 11.81 1.74 -5.35
CA LEU A 20 11.40 2.55 -6.49
C LEU A 20 10.56 3.76 -6.07
N LEU A 21 9.74 3.61 -5.04
CA LEU A 21 9.01 4.75 -4.48
C LEU A 21 10.00 5.82 -3.99
N LEU A 22 11.00 5.42 -3.21
CA LEU A 22 12.01 6.34 -2.69
C LEU A 22 12.86 6.96 -3.78
N ALA A 23 13.21 6.19 -4.82
CA ALA A 23 13.96 6.71 -5.97
C ALA A 23 13.17 7.77 -6.75
N ASN A 24 11.86 7.85 -6.57
CA ASN A 24 10.96 8.82 -7.18
C ASN A 24 10.36 9.78 -6.16
N ASP A 25 11.16 10.17 -5.17
CA ASP A 25 10.85 11.22 -4.19
C ASP A 25 9.71 10.91 -3.21
N ALA A 26 9.30 9.66 -3.07
CA ALA A 26 8.39 9.29 -2.00
C ALA A 26 9.07 9.48 -0.64
N GLY A 27 8.28 9.84 0.37
CA GLY A 27 8.74 9.92 1.74
C GLY A 27 7.97 8.94 2.62
N PHE A 28 8.45 8.76 3.83
CA PHE A 28 7.72 8.03 4.84
C PHE A 28 7.97 8.63 6.22
N THR A 29 7.01 8.44 7.12
CA THR A 29 7.12 8.85 8.52
C THR A 29 6.89 7.64 9.41
N GLY A 30 7.52 7.63 10.57
CA GLY A 30 7.41 6.55 11.52
C GLY A 30 8.33 5.38 11.20
N GLY A 31 8.10 4.26 11.87
CA GLY A 31 8.86 3.05 11.61
C GLY A 31 10.17 2.97 12.38
N ARG A 32 10.09 2.87 13.71
CA ARG A 32 11.27 2.69 14.58
C ARG A 32 12.14 1.51 14.20
N ARG A 33 11.59 0.53 13.50
CA ARG A 33 12.27 -0.70 13.07
C ARG A 33 12.81 -0.61 11.65
N GLY A 34 12.88 0.60 11.08
CA GLY A 34 13.29 0.80 9.71
C GLY A 34 12.10 0.83 8.76
N ARG A 35 12.38 1.01 7.48
CA ARG A 35 11.38 1.07 6.44
C ARG A 35 10.99 -0.30 5.91
N ALA A 36 9.81 -0.39 5.28
CA ALA A 36 9.44 -1.55 4.49
C ALA A 36 10.50 -1.84 3.42
N ARG A 37 10.84 -3.10 3.22
CA ARG A 37 11.83 -3.56 2.26
C ARG A 37 11.27 -4.66 1.40
N GLY A 38 11.73 -4.73 0.15
CA GLY A 38 11.23 -5.68 -0.82
C GLY A 38 9.81 -5.35 -1.27
N LEU A 39 9.30 -6.16 -2.18
CA LEU A 39 7.97 -5.98 -2.73
C LEU A 39 6.89 -6.32 -1.69
N HIS A 40 5.96 -5.41 -1.51
CA HIS A 40 4.81 -5.57 -0.62
C HIS A 40 3.54 -5.07 -1.29
N TYR A 41 2.40 -5.62 -0.88
CA TYR A 41 1.16 -4.91 -1.10
C TYR A 41 1.11 -3.69 -0.20
N PHE A 42 0.85 -2.54 -0.80
CA PHE A 42 0.60 -1.29 -0.09
C PHE A 42 -0.89 -0.96 -0.17
N LEU A 43 -1.44 -0.55 0.95
CA LEU A 43 -2.86 -0.19 1.08
C LEU A 43 -2.99 1.32 1.13
N CYS A 44 -3.79 1.88 0.23
CA CYS A 44 -4.03 3.32 0.19
C CYS A 44 -4.92 3.76 1.35
N LEU A 45 -4.43 4.68 2.14
CA LEU A 45 -5.17 5.25 3.27
C LEU A 45 -6.01 6.45 2.86
N SER A 46 -5.45 7.29 2.00
CA SER A 46 -6.11 8.53 1.59
C SER A 46 -5.50 9.09 0.32
N VAL A 47 -6.31 9.87 -0.38
CA VAL A 47 -5.89 10.65 -1.55
C VAL A 47 -6.33 12.08 -1.34
N GLU A 48 -5.39 13.01 -1.45
CA GLU A 48 -5.66 14.43 -1.33
C GLU A 48 -4.93 15.16 -2.46
N GLY A 49 -5.68 15.51 -3.49
CA GLY A 49 -5.11 16.03 -4.72
C GLY A 49 -4.16 15.04 -5.37
N ARG A 50 -2.89 15.41 -5.49
CA ARG A 50 -1.85 14.52 -6.02
C ARG A 50 -1.13 13.70 -4.95
N GLN A 51 -1.37 14.00 -3.68
CA GLN A 51 -0.75 13.30 -2.57
C GLN A 51 -1.56 12.07 -2.21
N THR A 52 -0.87 10.94 -2.09
CA THR A 52 -1.47 9.69 -1.64
C THR A 52 -0.69 9.13 -0.45
N ASP A 53 -1.40 8.60 0.52
CA ASP A 53 -0.81 8.03 1.72
C ASP A 53 -1.09 6.53 1.77
N TRP A 54 -0.08 5.77 2.15
CA TRP A 54 -0.09 4.31 2.09
C TRP A 54 0.54 3.68 3.33
N VAL A 55 0.11 2.47 3.63
CA VAL A 55 0.80 1.59 4.58
C VAL A 55 1.19 0.29 3.88
N ALA A 56 2.36 -0.23 4.20
CA ALA A 56 2.77 -1.54 3.72
C ALA A 56 1.98 -2.63 4.44
N THR A 57 1.74 -3.74 3.76
CA THR A 57 1.13 -4.92 4.37
C THR A 57 2.12 -6.08 4.37
N SER A 58 1.92 -7.02 5.27
CA SER A 58 2.72 -8.22 5.42
C SER A 58 1.81 -9.41 5.69
N SER A 59 2.26 -10.61 5.35
CA SER A 59 1.58 -11.84 5.70
C SER A 59 1.81 -12.29 7.15
N ARG A 60 2.70 -11.61 7.87
CA ARG A 60 3.09 -11.98 9.23
C ARG A 60 2.57 -10.97 10.25
N PRO A 61 1.95 -11.44 11.34
CA PRO A 61 1.59 -10.56 12.44
C PRO A 61 2.83 -10.03 13.15
N ALA A 62 2.73 -8.83 13.68
CA ALA A 62 3.73 -8.21 14.53
C ALA A 62 3.10 -7.07 15.32
N VAL A 63 3.82 -6.58 16.34
CA VAL A 63 3.41 -5.40 17.08
C VAL A 63 3.34 -4.21 16.10
N GLY A 64 2.28 -3.42 16.19
CA GLY A 64 2.04 -2.30 15.29
C GLY A 64 1.40 -2.67 13.95
N ARG A 65 1.03 -3.94 13.77
CA ARG A 65 0.33 -4.40 12.58
C ARG A 65 -1.09 -4.79 12.92
N ALA A 66 -2.04 -4.32 12.11
CA ALA A 66 -3.45 -4.66 12.23
C ALA A 66 -3.85 -5.61 11.11
N ARG A 67 -4.54 -6.70 11.45
CA ARG A 67 -5.09 -7.61 10.47
C ARG A 67 -6.18 -6.93 9.66
N LEU A 68 -6.11 -7.08 8.33
CA LEU A 68 -7.16 -6.63 7.45
C LEU A 68 -8.31 -7.64 7.50
N LEU A 69 -9.49 -7.18 7.90
CA LEU A 69 -10.66 -8.04 8.07
C LEU A 69 -11.37 -8.33 6.74
N ARG A 70 -11.26 -7.41 5.78
CA ARG A 70 -11.92 -7.53 4.48
C ARG A 70 -10.93 -7.21 3.38
N LYS A 71 -10.82 -8.14 2.44
CA LYS A 71 -10.03 -7.97 1.22
C LYS A 71 -10.83 -8.52 0.05
N TRP A 72 -10.74 -7.85 -1.09
CA TRP A 72 -11.31 -8.35 -2.34
C TRP A 72 -10.44 -7.95 -3.53
N GLY A 73 -10.51 -8.72 -4.59
CA GLY A 73 -9.68 -8.54 -5.78
C GLY A 73 -9.10 -9.85 -6.26
N ASN A 74 -7.85 -9.82 -6.64
CA ASN A 74 -7.15 -10.99 -7.16
C ASN A 74 -6.88 -12.01 -6.06
N ARG A 75 -6.84 -13.27 -6.46
CA ARG A 75 -6.60 -14.40 -5.56
C ARG A 75 -5.31 -14.24 -4.75
N SER A 76 -4.24 -13.78 -5.39
CA SER A 76 -2.94 -13.59 -4.72
C SER A 76 -2.99 -12.58 -3.57
N TRP A 77 -3.94 -11.64 -3.63
CA TRP A 77 -4.16 -10.67 -2.57
C TRP A 77 -5.11 -11.21 -1.50
N VAL A 78 -6.21 -11.84 -1.94
CA VAL A 78 -7.30 -12.27 -1.04
C VAL A 78 -6.91 -13.48 -0.20
N GLU A 79 -6.13 -14.41 -0.74
CA GLU A 79 -5.70 -15.60 -0.01
C GLU A 79 -4.75 -15.25 1.13
N GLY A 80 -4.94 -15.93 2.25
CA GLY A 80 -4.13 -15.73 3.45
C GLY A 80 -4.48 -14.44 4.18
N ASP A 81 -3.83 -14.24 5.31
CA ASP A 81 -4.00 -13.05 6.12
C ASP A 81 -3.05 -11.95 5.67
N SER A 82 -3.49 -10.71 5.79
CA SER A 82 -2.66 -9.53 5.57
C SER A 82 -2.75 -8.60 6.77
N TYR A 83 -1.61 -8.05 7.16
CA TYR A 83 -1.47 -7.18 8.32
C TYR A 83 -0.90 -5.85 7.87
N ALA A 84 -1.64 -4.77 8.11
CA ALA A 84 -1.20 -3.41 7.76
C ALA A 84 -0.25 -2.87 8.82
N ASP A 85 0.89 -2.34 8.38
CA ASP A 85 1.85 -1.70 9.27
C ASP A 85 1.36 -0.28 9.60
N GLN A 86 0.84 -0.11 10.81
CA GLN A 86 0.26 1.15 11.26
C GLN A 86 1.30 2.16 11.75
N TRP A 87 2.57 1.77 11.84
CA TRP A 87 3.63 2.62 12.39
C TRP A 87 4.40 3.41 11.35
N GLN A 88 4.16 3.14 10.08
CA GLN A 88 4.87 3.82 9.00
C GLN A 88 3.92 4.18 7.87
N VAL A 89 3.79 5.47 7.62
CA VAL A 89 2.96 6.00 6.53
C VAL A 89 3.86 6.49 5.42
N TRP A 90 3.59 6.01 4.22
CA TRP A 90 4.28 6.40 2.99
C TRP A 90 3.45 7.45 2.27
N THR A 91 4.10 8.54 1.90
CA THR A 91 3.49 9.64 1.14
C THR A 91 4.08 9.65 -0.26
N VAL A 92 3.25 9.51 -1.26
CA VAL A 92 3.66 9.31 -2.65
C VAL A 92 2.80 10.15 -3.58
N ASP A 93 3.43 10.84 -4.56
CA ASP A 93 2.70 11.49 -5.63
C ASP A 93 1.92 10.45 -6.45
N ILE A 94 0.70 10.78 -6.84
CA ILE A 94 -0.19 9.84 -7.53
C ILE A 94 0.40 9.31 -8.85
N ASP A 95 1.16 10.11 -9.58
CA ASP A 95 1.78 9.66 -10.82
C ASP A 95 2.98 8.75 -10.56
N VAL A 96 3.67 8.94 -9.44
CA VAL A 96 4.73 8.02 -9.00
C VAL A 96 4.14 6.67 -8.65
N VAL A 97 3.00 6.63 -7.96
CA VAL A 97 2.28 5.37 -7.69
C VAL A 97 2.00 4.64 -9.00
N ARG A 98 1.47 5.35 -9.99
CA ARG A 98 1.14 4.76 -11.28
C ARG A 98 2.38 4.27 -12.02
N LEU A 99 3.48 5.01 -11.95
CA LEU A 99 4.75 4.63 -12.55
C LEU A 99 5.30 3.35 -11.92
N VAL A 100 5.36 3.30 -10.61
CA VAL A 100 5.90 2.15 -9.87
C VAL A 100 5.00 0.92 -10.03
N ALA A 101 3.69 1.10 -10.05
CA ALA A 101 2.74 0.00 -10.30
C ALA A 101 2.96 -0.68 -11.65
N ARG A 102 3.43 0.06 -12.67
CA ARG A 102 3.74 -0.53 -13.99
C ARG A 102 4.90 -1.52 -13.95
N THR A 103 5.80 -1.38 -13.01
CA THR A 103 6.96 -2.26 -12.88
C THR A 103 6.64 -3.60 -12.24
N CYS A 104 5.42 -3.74 -11.72
CA CYS A 104 5.02 -4.95 -11.01
C CYS A 104 3.76 -5.57 -11.63
N ASP A 105 3.90 -6.80 -12.13
CA ASP A 105 2.81 -7.54 -12.77
C ASP A 105 1.58 -7.68 -11.88
N ARG A 106 1.78 -7.91 -10.57
CA ARG A 106 0.67 -8.10 -9.64
C ARG A 106 -0.20 -6.86 -9.47
N SER A 107 0.34 -5.68 -9.75
CA SER A 107 -0.41 -4.43 -9.73
C SER A 107 -1.23 -4.19 -10.99
N GLN A 108 -0.99 -4.96 -12.05
CA GLN A 108 -1.57 -4.74 -13.35
C GLN A 108 -2.54 -5.83 -13.82
N ARG A 109 -2.54 -6.97 -13.16
CA ARG A 109 -3.35 -8.12 -13.57
C ARG A 109 -4.77 -8.05 -13.04
N GLY A 110 -5.72 -8.36 -13.93
CA GLY A 110 -7.11 -8.65 -13.55
C GLY A 110 -7.80 -7.53 -12.79
N ALA A 111 -8.70 -7.92 -11.90
CA ALA A 111 -9.42 -7.00 -11.06
C ALA A 111 -8.48 -6.27 -10.09
N ARG A 112 -8.81 -5.01 -9.80
CA ARG A 112 -8.07 -4.25 -8.78
C ARG A 112 -8.28 -4.86 -7.40
N ASN A 113 -7.26 -4.74 -6.56
CA ASN A 113 -7.27 -5.25 -5.20
C ASN A 113 -7.68 -4.14 -4.23
N TYR A 114 -8.48 -4.48 -3.25
CA TYR A 114 -8.94 -3.54 -2.22
C TYR A 114 -8.87 -4.18 -0.85
N GLY A 115 -8.67 -3.34 0.16
CA GLY A 115 -8.78 -3.72 1.56
C GLY A 115 -9.57 -2.66 2.32
N ASP A 116 -10.23 -3.09 3.38
CA ASP A 116 -10.96 -2.19 4.27
C ASP A 116 -9.97 -1.48 5.18
N VAL A 117 -9.95 -0.15 5.13
CA VAL A 117 -9.08 0.68 5.97
C VAL A 117 -9.73 1.08 7.28
N ASP A 118 -11.01 0.79 7.45
CA ASP A 118 -11.73 1.09 8.69
C ASP A 118 -11.11 0.33 9.86
N GLY A 119 -10.97 1.00 10.98
CA GLY A 119 -10.38 0.40 12.17
C GLY A 119 -8.86 0.40 12.22
N LEU A 120 -8.17 0.88 11.19
CA LEU A 120 -6.74 1.10 11.28
C LEU A 120 -6.46 2.31 12.18
N ALA A 121 -5.67 2.09 13.22
CA ALA A 121 -5.25 3.15 14.14
C ALA A 121 -3.79 3.51 13.83
N LEU A 122 -3.58 4.52 12.99
CA LEU A 122 -2.25 4.96 12.64
C LEU A 122 -1.54 5.52 13.87
N ILE A 123 -0.39 4.95 14.17
CA ILE A 123 0.46 5.43 15.25
C ILE A 123 1.52 6.33 14.62
N ALA A 124 1.29 7.63 14.68
CA ALA A 124 2.27 8.61 14.22
C ALA A 124 3.51 8.52 15.13
N ALA A 125 4.66 8.44 14.50
CA ALA A 125 5.92 8.48 15.24
C ALA A 125 6.34 9.91 15.53
#